data_5b383bc5dd7b70a87c7d489ca913029b
#
_entry.id   5b383bc5dd7b70a87c7d489ca913029b
#
_cell.length_a   1.000
_cell.length_b   1.000
_cell.length_c   1.000
_cell.angle_alpha   90.00
_cell.angle_beta   90.00
_cell.angle_gamma   90.00
#
_symmetry.space_group_name_H-M   'P 1'
#
loop_
_entity.id
_entity.type
_entity.pdbx_description
1 polymer ?
#
loop_
_entity_poly.entity_id
_entity_poly.type
_entity_poly.pdbx_seq_one_letter_code
_entity_poly.pdbx_strand_id
1 'polypeptide(L)'
;RFKFYHKYHTISGMAEIMLALIMIVLCVISIGRVNASYSLMVGVFGVFFLVFPSVDMKHRAKRQMEKVVTFKEQVHYRIDNKGITVSLNDVTETLGWDKIYKIKFDGANIDVYMTTVNANIIPVRDFNGRADEFIRMAQQHLKPFQIKVDVKKMNKVA
;
A
#
# COMPACT_ATOMS: atom_id res chain seq x y z
N ARG A 1 -1.06 6.08 -1.76
CA ARG A 1 -1.34 5.23 -2.95
C ARG A 1 -1.44 3.74 -2.62
N PHE A 2 -0.51 3.17 -1.84
CA PHE A 2 -0.47 1.73 -1.54
C PHE A 2 -1.70 1.22 -0.76
N LYS A 3 -2.16 1.93 0.26
CA LYS A 3 -3.37 1.56 1.03
C LYS A 3 -4.65 1.59 0.17
N PHE A 4 -4.71 2.49 -0.82
CA PHE A 4 -5.83 2.57 -1.76
C PHE A 4 -5.88 1.34 -2.67
N TYR A 5 -4.74 0.96 -3.26
CA TYR A 5 -4.62 -0.24 -4.09
C TYR A 5 -5.01 -1.51 -3.33
N HIS A 6 -4.54 -1.65 -2.09
CA HIS A 6 -4.80 -2.84 -1.28
C HIS A 6 -6.28 -2.97 -0.89
N LYS A 7 -6.98 -1.86 -0.63
CA LYS A 7 -8.41 -1.89 -0.30
C LYS A 7 -9.25 -2.38 -1.47
N TYR A 8 -9.00 -1.88 -2.68
CA TYR A 8 -9.79 -2.26 -3.87
C TYR A 8 -9.47 -3.65 -4.41
N HIS A 9 -8.36 -4.25 -3.98
CA HIS A 9 -7.98 -5.62 -4.32
C HIS A 9 -8.20 -6.63 -3.17
N THR A 10 -8.77 -6.20 -2.07
CA THR A 10 -9.17 -7.09 -0.97
C THR A 10 -10.62 -7.54 -1.21
N ILE A 11 -10.93 -8.80 -0.89
CA ILE A 11 -12.27 -9.39 -1.06
C ILE A 11 -13.35 -8.51 -0.41
N SER A 12 -13.12 -7.98 0.78
CA SER A 12 -14.05 -7.07 1.47
C SER A 12 -14.23 -5.74 0.72
N GLY A 13 -13.17 -5.16 0.16
CA GLY A 13 -13.27 -3.91 -0.61
C GLY A 13 -14.01 -4.09 -1.92
N MET A 14 -13.84 -5.23 -2.59
CA MET A 14 -14.62 -5.58 -3.79
C MET A 14 -16.10 -5.80 -3.45
N ALA A 15 -16.41 -6.46 -2.33
CA ALA A 15 -17.78 -6.67 -1.88
C ALA A 15 -18.50 -5.35 -1.55
N GLU A 16 -17.81 -4.39 -0.93
CA GLU A 16 -18.35 -3.04 -0.66
C GLU A 16 -18.71 -2.31 -1.96
N ILE A 17 -17.85 -2.37 -2.98
CA ILE A 17 -18.11 -1.75 -4.29
C ILE A 17 -19.28 -2.43 -5.00
N MET A 18 -19.33 -3.76 -5.00
CA MET A 18 -20.42 -4.52 -5.59
C MET A 18 -21.75 -4.17 -4.93
N LEU A 19 -21.80 -4.11 -3.61
CA LEU A 19 -23.00 -3.74 -2.87
C LEU A 19 -23.48 -2.33 -3.25
N ALA A 20 -22.55 -1.37 -3.30
CA ALA A 20 -22.89 0.00 -3.68
C ALA A 20 -23.45 0.09 -5.12
N LEU A 21 -22.84 -0.65 -6.06
CA LEU A 21 -23.31 -0.72 -7.45
C LEU A 21 -24.70 -1.35 -7.53
N ILE A 22 -24.96 -2.44 -6.78
CA ILE A 22 -26.27 -3.07 -6.71
C ILE A 22 -27.32 -2.08 -6.21
N MET A 23 -27.02 -1.30 -5.15
CA MET A 23 -27.94 -0.29 -4.63
C MET A 23 -28.24 0.81 -5.66
N ILE A 24 -27.25 1.26 -6.43
CA ILE A 24 -27.46 2.25 -7.50
C ILE A 24 -28.36 1.68 -8.61
N VAL A 25 -28.11 0.43 -9.03
CA VAL A 25 -28.94 -0.25 -10.03
C VAL A 25 -30.37 -0.41 -9.53
N LEU A 26 -30.57 -0.82 -8.29
CA LEU A 26 -31.90 -0.92 -7.66
C LEU A 26 -32.60 0.44 -7.61
N CYS A 27 -31.87 1.52 -7.33
CA CYS A 27 -32.41 2.87 -7.37
C CYS A 27 -32.95 3.18 -8.77
N VAL A 28 -32.19 2.94 -9.82
CA VAL A 28 -32.60 3.20 -11.22
C VAL A 28 -33.84 2.38 -11.62
N ILE A 29 -33.86 1.07 -11.27
CA ILE A 29 -34.98 0.18 -11.60
C ILE A 29 -36.26 0.57 -10.84
N SER A 30 -36.12 1.13 -9.63
CA SER A 30 -37.24 1.52 -8.77
C SER A 30 -37.93 2.83 -9.20
N ILE A 31 -37.27 3.63 -10.05
CA ILE A 31 -37.87 4.88 -10.57
C ILE A 31 -39.14 4.59 -11.31
N GLY A 32 -40.22 5.26 -10.90
CA GLY A 32 -41.55 5.09 -11.50
C GLY A 32 -42.33 3.83 -11.04
N ARG A 33 -41.72 2.93 -10.26
CA ARG A 33 -42.37 1.72 -9.73
C ARG A 33 -42.70 1.82 -8.24
N VAL A 34 -41.94 2.59 -7.49
CA VAL A 34 -42.17 2.86 -6.06
C VAL A 34 -42.13 4.36 -5.80
N ASN A 35 -42.53 4.74 -4.60
CA ASN A 35 -42.52 6.13 -4.19
C ASN A 35 -41.13 6.75 -4.39
N ALA A 36 -41.08 7.92 -5.03
CA ALA A 36 -39.82 8.61 -5.38
C ALA A 36 -38.87 8.81 -4.18
N SER A 37 -39.43 9.01 -2.99
CA SER A 37 -38.64 9.16 -1.76
C SER A 37 -37.78 7.91 -1.42
N TYR A 38 -38.33 6.71 -1.64
CA TYR A 38 -37.60 5.46 -1.40
C TYR A 38 -36.50 5.24 -2.45
N SER A 39 -36.77 5.52 -3.73
CA SER A 39 -35.77 5.43 -4.78
C SER A 39 -34.61 6.37 -4.52
N LEU A 40 -34.90 7.62 -4.14
CA LEU A 40 -33.89 8.61 -3.83
C LEU A 40 -33.05 8.21 -2.60
N MET A 41 -33.66 7.67 -1.56
CA MET A 41 -32.97 7.21 -0.35
C MET A 41 -31.98 6.09 -0.68
N VAL A 42 -32.39 5.09 -1.44
CA VAL A 42 -31.51 3.97 -1.88
C VAL A 42 -30.34 4.50 -2.71
N GLY A 43 -30.58 5.45 -3.61
CA GLY A 43 -29.52 6.08 -4.40
C GLY A 43 -28.50 6.83 -3.56
N VAL A 44 -28.96 7.62 -2.59
CA VAL A 44 -28.10 8.37 -1.65
C VAL A 44 -27.22 7.40 -0.84
N PHE A 45 -27.78 6.31 -0.32
CA PHE A 45 -27.00 5.29 0.37
C PHE A 45 -25.97 4.63 -0.55
N GLY A 46 -26.31 4.30 -1.78
CA GLY A 46 -25.36 3.74 -2.77
C GLY A 46 -24.16 4.65 -3.00
N VAL A 47 -24.41 5.95 -3.21
CA VAL A 47 -23.32 6.95 -3.36
C VAL A 47 -22.53 7.11 -2.07
N PHE A 48 -23.18 7.12 -0.90
CA PHE A 48 -22.53 7.20 0.39
C PHE A 48 -21.54 6.04 0.60
N PHE A 49 -21.94 4.80 0.32
CA PHE A 49 -21.06 3.62 0.42
C PHE A 49 -19.88 3.63 -0.55
N LEU A 50 -19.98 4.32 -1.68
CA LEU A 50 -18.84 4.50 -2.60
C LEU A 50 -17.83 5.54 -2.06
N VAL A 51 -18.34 6.67 -1.58
CA VAL A 51 -17.52 7.84 -1.25
C VAL A 51 -16.95 7.76 0.17
N PHE A 52 -17.78 7.41 1.16
CA PHE A 52 -17.43 7.46 2.57
C PHE A 52 -16.18 6.63 2.92
N PRO A 53 -16.02 5.37 2.47
CA PRO A 53 -14.85 4.58 2.80
C PRO A 53 -13.56 5.18 2.24
N SER A 54 -13.63 5.85 1.11
CA SER A 54 -12.47 6.50 0.47
C SER A 54 -12.02 7.74 1.24
N VAL A 55 -12.97 8.52 1.74
CA VAL A 55 -12.71 9.72 2.55
C VAL A 55 -12.19 9.33 3.93
N ASP A 56 -12.84 8.37 4.61
CA ASP A 56 -12.43 7.89 5.93
C ASP A 56 -11.00 7.34 5.92
N MET A 57 -10.64 6.59 4.86
CA MET A 57 -9.29 6.06 4.72
C MET A 57 -8.23 7.15 4.57
N LYS A 58 -8.52 8.23 3.83
CA LYS A 58 -7.63 9.39 3.72
C LYS A 58 -7.43 10.06 5.08
N HIS A 59 -8.51 10.26 5.83
CA HIS A 59 -8.45 10.85 7.16
C HIS A 59 -7.67 10.00 8.16
N ARG A 60 -7.89 8.68 8.17
CA ARG A 60 -7.13 7.75 9.02
C ARG A 60 -5.66 7.72 8.65
N ALA A 61 -5.33 7.70 7.35
CA ALA A 61 -3.94 7.74 6.90
C ALA A 61 -3.25 9.04 7.34
N LYS A 62 -3.92 10.20 7.19
CA LYS A 62 -3.38 11.49 7.64
C LYS A 62 -3.13 11.50 9.15
N ARG A 63 -4.11 11.08 9.95
CA ARG A 63 -3.96 11.00 11.43
C ARG A 63 -2.84 10.05 11.85
N GLN A 64 -2.65 8.93 11.14
CA GLN A 64 -1.54 8.02 11.42
C GLN A 64 -0.18 8.65 11.09
N MET A 65 -0.07 9.38 9.97
CA MET A 65 1.16 10.11 9.63
C MET A 65 1.50 11.18 10.68
N GLU A 66 0.50 11.88 11.22
CA GLU A 66 0.69 12.90 12.24
C GLU A 66 1.13 12.33 13.59
N LYS A 67 0.68 11.11 13.92
CA LYS A 67 0.95 10.45 15.21
C LYS A 67 2.26 9.66 15.23
N VAL A 68 2.74 9.20 14.09
CA VAL A 68 3.94 8.37 14.02
C VAL A 68 5.15 9.27 13.81
N VAL A 69 5.94 9.44 14.83
CA VAL A 69 7.18 10.25 14.86
C VAL A 69 8.14 9.87 13.72
N THR A 70 8.21 8.59 13.40
CA THR A 70 9.04 8.02 12.32
C THR A 70 8.83 8.68 10.94
N PHE A 71 7.66 9.26 10.67
CA PHE A 71 7.41 9.97 9.40
C PHE A 71 7.91 11.41 9.39
N LYS A 72 8.31 11.96 10.53
CA LYS A 72 8.81 13.34 10.68
C LYS A 72 10.33 13.40 10.75
N GLU A 73 10.99 12.29 10.99
CA GLU A 73 12.43 12.20 11.18
C GLU A 73 13.08 11.45 10.03
N GLN A 74 14.36 11.74 9.79
CA GLN A 74 15.14 11.03 8.77
C GLN A 74 15.45 9.62 9.25
N VAL A 75 15.03 8.64 8.48
CA VAL A 75 15.33 7.23 8.70
C VAL A 75 16.57 6.88 7.89
N HIS A 76 17.61 6.42 8.57
CA HIS A 76 18.82 5.96 7.91
C HIS A 76 18.77 4.45 7.69
N TYR A 77 18.97 4.06 6.42
CA TYR A 77 19.06 2.66 6.03
C TYR A 77 20.52 2.29 5.75
N ARG A 78 21.01 1.26 6.41
CA ARG A 78 22.27 0.60 6.07
C ARG A 78 21.99 -0.82 5.65
N ILE A 79 22.51 -1.19 4.49
CA ILE A 79 22.29 -2.51 3.90
C ILE A 79 23.64 -3.20 3.82
N ASP A 80 23.73 -4.38 4.42
CA ASP A 80 24.94 -5.19 4.43
C ASP A 80 24.61 -6.70 4.37
N ASN A 81 25.64 -7.55 4.45
CA ASN A 81 25.47 -9.01 4.39
C ASN A 81 24.63 -9.59 5.54
N LYS A 82 24.45 -8.86 6.64
CA LYS A 82 23.63 -9.30 7.78
C LYS A 82 22.16 -8.98 7.60
N GLY A 83 21.83 -7.98 6.78
CA GLY A 83 20.48 -7.54 6.54
C GLY A 83 20.35 -6.04 6.28
N ILE A 84 19.17 -5.54 6.58
CA ILE A 84 18.82 -4.13 6.49
C ILE A 84 18.75 -3.55 7.89
N THR A 85 19.66 -2.66 8.21
CA THR A 85 19.68 -1.93 9.48
C THR A 85 18.95 -0.61 9.28
N VAL A 86 17.96 -0.38 10.11
CA VAL A 86 17.17 0.84 10.16
C VAL A 86 17.52 1.60 11.42
N SER A 87 18.01 2.81 11.27
CA SER A 87 18.33 3.69 12.40
C SER A 87 17.42 4.91 12.41
N LEU A 88 16.78 5.13 13.54
CA LEU A 88 15.94 6.28 13.81
C LEU A 88 16.35 6.87 15.16
N ASN A 89 16.95 8.04 15.15
CA ASN A 89 17.58 8.63 16.35
C ASN A 89 18.55 7.64 17.00
N ASP A 90 18.35 7.35 18.29
CA ASP A 90 19.19 6.42 19.07
C ASP A 90 18.75 4.96 18.98
N VAL A 91 17.64 4.68 18.24
CA VAL A 91 17.13 3.32 18.08
C VAL A 91 17.62 2.75 16.76
N THR A 92 18.32 1.63 16.84
CA THR A 92 18.81 0.89 15.67
C THR A 92 18.24 -0.53 15.69
N GLU A 93 17.55 -0.91 14.62
CA GLU A 93 17.01 -2.25 14.45
C GLU A 93 17.58 -2.88 13.18
N THR A 94 18.04 -4.12 13.29
CA THR A 94 18.55 -4.87 12.13
C THR A 94 17.57 -5.97 11.74
N LEU A 95 17.06 -5.87 10.53
CA LEU A 95 16.21 -6.87 9.88
C LEU A 95 17.12 -7.84 9.09
N GLY A 96 17.34 -9.05 9.61
CA GLY A 96 18.09 -10.08 8.91
C GLY A 96 17.42 -10.52 7.62
N TRP A 97 18.23 -10.97 6.64
CA TRP A 97 17.71 -11.46 5.36
C TRP A 97 16.74 -12.64 5.51
N ASP A 98 16.91 -13.46 6.52
CA ASP A 98 16.05 -14.58 6.89
C ASP A 98 14.62 -14.17 7.28
N LYS A 99 14.45 -12.95 7.77
CA LYS A 99 13.16 -12.37 8.17
C LYS A 99 12.44 -11.65 7.03
N ILE A 100 13.03 -11.56 5.85
CA ILE A 100 12.41 -10.92 4.70
C ILE A 100 11.52 -11.93 3.98
N TYR A 101 10.21 -11.65 3.97
CA TYR A 101 9.23 -12.46 3.27
C TYR A 101 9.31 -12.31 1.76
N LYS A 102 9.39 -11.08 1.26
CA LYS A 102 9.56 -10.74 -0.17
C LYS A 102 9.97 -9.29 -0.37
N ILE A 103 10.55 -9.00 -1.53
CA ILE A 103 10.82 -7.65 -2.03
C ILE A 103 10.00 -7.41 -3.29
N LYS A 104 9.36 -6.25 -3.38
CA LYS A 104 8.54 -5.86 -4.54
C LYS A 104 8.85 -4.42 -4.95
N PHE A 105 8.83 -4.16 -6.27
CA PHE A 105 8.86 -2.81 -6.82
C PHE A 105 7.45 -2.40 -7.24
N ASP A 106 6.97 -1.24 -6.78
CA ASP A 106 5.62 -0.72 -7.06
C ASP A 106 5.57 0.35 -8.17
N GLY A 107 6.72 0.64 -8.79
CA GLY A 107 6.87 1.68 -9.82
C GLY A 107 7.54 2.97 -9.31
N ALA A 108 7.67 3.17 -7.99
CA ALA A 108 8.32 4.31 -7.38
C ALA A 108 9.14 3.94 -6.14
N ASN A 109 8.75 2.85 -5.48
CA ASN A 109 9.33 2.41 -4.21
C ASN A 109 9.75 0.94 -4.29
N ILE A 110 10.69 0.58 -3.44
CA ILE A 110 11.03 -0.80 -3.13
C ILE A 110 10.38 -1.14 -1.79
N ASP A 111 9.43 -2.06 -1.82
CA ASP A 111 8.71 -2.55 -0.66
C ASP A 111 9.41 -3.80 -0.14
N VAL A 112 9.98 -3.73 1.06
CA VAL A 112 10.59 -4.87 1.75
C VAL A 112 9.57 -5.43 2.75
N TYR A 113 8.97 -6.54 2.41
CA TYR A 113 7.96 -7.21 3.23
C TYR A 113 8.60 -8.10 4.28
N MET A 114 8.23 -7.90 5.53
CA MET A 114 8.54 -8.79 6.66
C MET A 114 7.46 -9.86 6.86
N THR A 115 6.22 -9.51 6.52
CA THR A 115 5.07 -10.41 6.54
C THR A 115 4.22 -10.21 5.28
N THR A 116 3.10 -10.89 5.17
CA THR A 116 2.17 -10.69 4.05
C THR A 116 1.57 -9.28 3.99
N VAL A 117 1.56 -8.55 5.11
CA VAL A 117 0.88 -7.25 5.27
C VAL A 117 1.80 -6.12 5.72
N ASN A 118 2.92 -6.42 6.38
CA ASN A 118 3.86 -5.42 6.87
C ASN A 118 5.06 -5.29 5.92
N ALA A 119 5.31 -4.07 5.46
CA ALA A 119 6.45 -3.75 4.62
C ALA A 119 7.11 -2.43 5.02
N ASN A 120 8.42 -2.38 4.90
CA ASN A 120 9.19 -1.14 4.86
C ASN A 120 9.20 -0.63 3.42
N ILE A 121 8.75 0.60 3.21
CA ILE A 121 8.64 1.22 1.89
C ILE A 121 9.80 2.20 1.74
N ILE A 122 10.70 1.92 0.82
CA ILE A 122 11.89 2.74 0.58
C ILE A 122 11.78 3.32 -0.83
N PRO A 123 11.68 4.65 -0.99
CA PRO A 123 11.67 5.29 -2.30
C PRO A 123 12.95 4.97 -3.09
N VAL A 124 12.81 4.66 -4.38
CA VAL A 124 13.98 4.33 -5.23
C VAL A 124 14.98 5.49 -5.28
N ARG A 125 14.51 6.72 -5.29
CA ARG A 125 15.34 7.93 -5.25
C ARG A 125 16.28 7.99 -4.03
N ASP A 126 15.88 7.38 -2.90
CA ASP A 126 16.65 7.44 -1.65
C ASP A 126 17.86 6.47 -1.68
N PHE A 127 17.93 5.59 -2.68
CA PHE A 127 19.11 4.74 -2.93
C PHE A 127 20.24 5.48 -3.66
N ASN A 128 20.04 6.73 -4.09
CA ASN A 128 21.05 7.54 -4.79
C ASN A 128 21.70 6.78 -5.97
N GLY A 129 20.89 6.12 -6.80
CA GLY A 129 21.35 5.34 -7.96
C GLY A 129 21.89 3.96 -7.64
N ARG A 130 21.93 3.53 -6.36
CA ARG A 130 22.45 2.22 -5.93
C ARG A 130 21.37 1.16 -5.67
N ALA A 131 20.16 1.37 -6.18
CA ALA A 131 19.06 0.41 -6.02
C ALA A 131 19.40 -0.97 -6.64
N ASP A 132 20.16 -1.01 -7.71
CA ASP A 132 20.64 -2.24 -8.35
C ASP A 132 21.56 -3.05 -7.44
N GLU A 133 22.46 -2.38 -6.71
CA GLU A 133 23.36 -3.03 -5.74
C GLU A 133 22.55 -3.70 -4.63
N PHE A 134 21.51 -3.01 -4.17
CA PHE A 134 20.58 -3.57 -3.18
C PHE A 134 19.91 -4.84 -3.70
N ILE A 135 19.38 -4.82 -4.92
CA ILE A 135 18.72 -5.98 -5.50
C ILE A 135 19.70 -7.14 -5.73
N ARG A 136 20.92 -6.86 -6.18
CA ARG A 136 21.96 -7.89 -6.31
C ARG A 136 22.32 -8.53 -4.97
N MET A 137 22.46 -7.72 -3.92
CA MET A 137 22.71 -8.22 -2.57
C MET A 137 21.53 -9.07 -2.07
N ALA A 138 20.30 -8.62 -2.28
CA ALA A 138 19.11 -9.38 -1.95
C ALA A 138 19.05 -10.74 -2.69
N GLN A 139 19.48 -10.80 -3.94
CA GLN A 139 19.53 -12.04 -4.74
C GLN A 139 20.52 -13.07 -4.19
N GLN A 140 21.52 -12.64 -3.43
CA GLN A 140 22.48 -13.57 -2.79
C GLN A 140 21.89 -14.26 -1.56
N HIS A 141 20.88 -13.65 -0.93
CA HIS A 141 20.33 -14.10 0.34
C HIS A 141 18.88 -14.62 0.23
N LEU A 142 18.12 -14.15 -0.77
CA LEU A 142 16.71 -14.48 -0.96
C LEU A 142 16.50 -15.37 -2.16
N LYS A 143 15.46 -16.18 -2.12
CA LYS A 143 15.07 -17.03 -3.25
C LYS A 143 14.48 -16.20 -4.40
N PRO A 144 14.63 -16.61 -5.68
CA PRO A 144 14.16 -15.83 -6.83
C PRO A 144 12.68 -15.45 -6.78
N PHE A 145 11.81 -16.32 -6.24
CA PHE A 145 10.38 -16.04 -6.13
C PHE A 145 10.01 -14.98 -5.08
N GLN A 146 10.93 -14.69 -4.16
CA GLN A 146 10.76 -13.63 -3.15
C GLN A 146 11.08 -12.24 -3.71
N ILE A 147 11.79 -12.14 -4.84
CA ILE A 147 12.19 -10.87 -5.44
C ILE A 147 11.33 -10.59 -6.67
N LYS A 148 10.35 -9.69 -6.50
CA LYS A 148 9.43 -9.27 -7.56
C LYS A 148 9.75 -7.86 -8.01
N VAL A 149 10.95 -7.67 -8.56
CA VAL A 149 11.48 -6.38 -9.01
C VAL A 149 11.83 -6.45 -10.47
N ASP A 150 11.24 -5.55 -11.27
CA ASP A 150 11.64 -5.32 -12.66
C ASP A 150 12.74 -4.24 -12.67
N VAL A 151 13.99 -4.70 -12.71
CA VAL A 151 15.19 -3.83 -12.67
C VAL A 151 15.17 -2.81 -13.81
N LYS A 152 14.69 -3.19 -15.01
CA LYS A 152 14.62 -2.27 -16.15
C LYS A 152 13.64 -1.11 -15.93
N LYS A 153 12.52 -1.39 -15.23
CA LYS A 153 11.56 -0.33 -14.88
C LYS A 153 12.05 0.50 -13.70
N MET A 154 12.74 -0.12 -12.75
CA MET A 154 13.29 0.57 -11.59
C MET A 154 14.34 1.60 -12.01
N ASN A 155 15.26 1.26 -12.93
CA ASN A 155 16.33 2.16 -13.41
C ASN A 155 15.81 3.35 -14.23
N LYS A 156 14.55 3.34 -14.66
CA LYS A 156 13.93 4.51 -15.31
C LYS A 156 13.42 5.55 -14.32
N VAL A 157 13.35 5.19 -13.04
CA VAL A 157 12.77 6.01 -11.95
C VAL A 157 13.83 6.42 -10.93
N ALA A 158 15.03 5.77 -10.99
CA ALA A 158 16.17 6.02 -10.13
C ALA A 158 16.86 7.38 -10.41
#